data_b443069ef3c253891df64cec744b0d74
#
_entry.id   b443069ef3c253891df64cec744b0d74
#
_cell.length_a   1.000
_cell.length_b   1.000
_cell.length_c   1.000
_cell.angle_alpha   90.00
_cell.angle_beta   90.00
_cell.angle_gamma   90.00
#
_symmetry.space_group_name_H-M   'P 1'
#
loop_
_entity.id
_entity.type
_entity.pdbx_description
1 polymer ?
#
loop_
_entity_poly.entity_id
_entity_poly.type
_entity_poly.pdbx_seq_one_letter_code
_entity_poly.pdbx_strand_id
1 'polypeptide(L)' 'MLDDRAKLLLKALVERYIADGQPVGSRTLAKAAGLELSPATIRNVMSDLEELGLIASPHTSAGRVPTARGYRLFVDT' A
#
# COMPACT_ATOMS: atom_id res chain seq x y z
N MET A 1 5.51 -5.25 13.83
CA MET A 1 5.82 -6.18 12.75
C MET A 1 4.60 -6.36 11.86
N LEU A 2 4.80 -6.43 10.55
CA LEU A 2 3.68 -6.53 9.61
C LEU A 2 3.16 -7.97 9.55
N ASP A 3 1.84 -8.12 9.51
CA ASP A 3 1.24 -9.42 9.23
C ASP A 3 1.26 -9.68 7.72
N ASP A 4 0.82 -10.87 7.31
CA ASP A 4 0.88 -11.27 5.90
C ASP A 4 0.00 -10.40 5.01
N ARG A 5 -1.16 -9.95 5.50
CA ARG A 5 -2.04 -9.08 4.74
C ARG A 5 -1.37 -7.73 4.47
N ALA A 6 -0.76 -7.15 5.50
CA ALA A 6 -0.09 -5.86 5.36
C ALA A 6 1.06 -5.95 4.37
N LYS A 7 1.81 -7.06 4.41
CA LYS A 7 2.91 -7.28 3.47
C LYS A 7 2.41 -7.40 2.04
N LEU A 8 1.33 -8.14 1.84
CA LEU A 8 0.74 -8.30 0.51
C LEU A 8 0.22 -6.99 -0.03
N LEU A 9 -0.42 -6.18 0.81
CA LEU A 9 -0.94 -4.89 0.40
C LEU A 9 0.20 -3.92 0.07
N LEU A 10 1.25 -3.92 0.87
CA LEU A 10 2.42 -3.08 0.59
C LEU A 10 3.07 -3.50 -0.73
N LYS A 11 3.25 -4.79 -0.93
CA LYS A 11 3.83 -5.30 -2.16
C LYS A 11 3.00 -4.88 -3.38
N ALA A 12 1.69 -5.07 -3.30
CA ALA A 12 0.79 -4.69 -4.39
C ALA A 12 0.85 -3.20 -4.68
N LEU A 13 0.93 -2.38 -3.62
CA LEU A 13 1.00 -0.93 -3.77
C LEU A 13 2.30 -0.52 -4.46
N VAL A 14 3.43 -1.09 -4.04
CA VAL A 14 4.72 -0.77 -4.64
C VAL A 14 4.75 -1.18 -6.10
N GLU A 15 4.31 -2.40 -6.40
CA GLU A 15 4.30 -2.90 -7.78
C GLU A 15 3.40 -2.07 -8.68
N ARG A 16 2.23 -1.70 -8.19
CA ARG A 16 1.29 -0.89 -8.97
C ARG A 16 1.85 0.51 -9.21
N TYR A 17 2.47 1.08 -8.19
CA TYR A 17 3.06 2.41 -8.31
C TYR A 17 4.21 2.41 -9.32
N ILE A 18 5.05 1.38 -9.29
CA ILE A 18 6.14 1.25 -10.25
C ILE A 18 5.59 1.16 -11.69
N ALA A 19 4.51 0.43 -11.87
CA ALA A 19 3.92 0.23 -13.19
C ALA A 19 3.26 1.51 -13.74
N ASP A 20 2.52 2.22 -12.89
CA ASP A 20 1.70 3.35 -13.32
C ASP A 20 2.28 4.72 -13.02
N GLY A 21 3.12 4.82 -11.99
CA GLY A 21 3.64 6.11 -11.54
C GLY A 21 2.58 6.99 -10.89
N GLN A 22 1.43 6.43 -10.50
CA GLN A 22 0.31 7.17 -9.93
C GLN A 22 0.01 6.66 -8.52
N PRO A 23 -0.48 7.54 -7.63
CA PRO A 23 -0.91 7.10 -6.31
C PRO A 23 -1.97 6.00 -6.43
N VAL A 24 -1.93 5.05 -5.50
CA VAL A 24 -2.79 3.86 -5.56
C VAL A 24 -3.93 4.00 -4.56
N GLY A 25 -5.17 3.97 -5.06
CA GLY A 25 -6.35 4.02 -4.22
C GLY A 25 -6.66 2.68 -3.58
N SER A 26 -7.47 2.69 -2.52
CA SER A 26 -7.79 1.47 -1.78
C SER A 26 -8.51 0.43 -2.63
N ARG A 27 -9.39 0.88 -3.53
CA ARG A 27 -10.13 -0.03 -4.41
C ARG A 27 -9.17 -0.74 -5.39
N THR A 28 -8.28 0.02 -6.01
CA THR A 28 -7.29 -0.53 -6.92
C THR A 28 -6.37 -1.48 -6.19
N LEU A 29 -5.97 -1.10 -4.98
CA LEU A 29 -5.08 -1.91 -4.16
C LEU A 29 -5.71 -3.24 -3.79
N ALA A 30 -7.00 -3.25 -3.42
CA ALA A 30 -7.70 -4.47 -3.08
C ALA A 30 -7.72 -5.44 -4.26
N LYS A 31 -7.95 -4.94 -5.46
CA LYS A 31 -7.95 -5.76 -6.68
C LYS A 31 -6.56 -6.27 -7.00
N ALA A 32 -5.57 -5.41 -6.89
CA ALA A 32 -4.18 -5.78 -7.23
C ALA A 32 -3.63 -6.83 -6.27
N ALA A 33 -4.00 -6.76 -5.00
CA ALA A 33 -3.53 -7.71 -4.00
C ALA A 33 -4.26 -9.06 -4.08
N GLY A 34 -5.41 -9.10 -4.75
CA GLY A 34 -6.18 -10.33 -4.85
C GLY A 34 -6.80 -10.77 -3.55
N LEU A 35 -6.98 -9.84 -2.62
CA LEU A 35 -7.53 -10.13 -1.31
C LEU A 35 -9.00 -9.72 -1.25
N GLU A 36 -9.82 -10.60 -0.69
CA GLU A 36 -11.24 -10.32 -0.48
C GLU A 36 -11.43 -9.68 0.88
N LEU A 37 -11.04 -8.41 0.98
CA LEU A 37 -11.17 -7.65 2.22
C LEU A 37 -12.18 -6.54 2.05
N SER A 38 -12.87 -6.21 3.14
CA SER A 38 -13.81 -5.08 3.11
C SER A 38 -13.04 -3.78 2.91
N PRO A 39 -13.70 -2.74 2.36
CA PRO A 39 -13.04 -1.43 2.22
C PRO A 39 -12.53 -0.89 3.55
N ALA A 40 -13.27 -1.13 4.65
CA ALA A 40 -12.83 -0.69 5.97
C ALA A 40 -11.54 -1.36 6.39
N THR A 41 -11.42 -2.68 6.16
CA THR A 41 -10.20 -3.43 6.48
C THR A 41 -9.02 -2.93 5.67
N ILE A 42 -9.23 -2.69 4.37
CA ILE A 42 -8.17 -2.17 3.50
C ILE A 42 -7.69 -0.82 4.03
N ARG A 43 -8.61 0.08 4.38
CA ARG A 43 -8.22 1.39 4.89
C ARG A 43 -7.48 1.29 6.21
N ASN A 44 -7.89 0.36 7.09
CA ASN A 44 -7.21 0.16 8.35
C ASN A 44 -5.77 -0.32 8.14
N VAL A 45 -5.55 -1.26 7.24
CA VAL A 45 -4.21 -1.75 6.93
C VAL A 45 -3.37 -0.64 6.31
N MET A 46 -3.95 0.14 5.41
CA MET A 46 -3.24 1.27 4.80
C MET A 46 -2.85 2.30 5.85
N SER A 47 -3.74 2.56 6.81
CA SER A 47 -3.46 3.47 7.90
C SER A 47 -2.29 2.99 8.75
N ASP A 48 -2.24 1.69 9.04
CA ASP A 48 -1.14 1.09 9.78
C ASP A 48 0.18 1.22 9.03
N LEU A 49 0.15 0.97 7.73
CA LEU A 49 1.35 1.11 6.88
C LEU A 49 1.84 2.56 6.86
N GLU A 50 0.91 3.50 6.83
CA GLU A 50 1.23 4.92 6.84
C GLU A 50 1.86 5.33 8.17
N GLU A 51 1.32 4.83 9.28
CA GLU A 51 1.87 5.07 10.60
C GLU A 51 3.30 4.55 10.75
N LEU A 52 3.58 3.42 10.12
CA LEU A 52 4.92 2.83 10.13
C LEU A 52 5.89 3.54 9.19
N GLY A 53 5.39 4.52 8.42
CA GLY A 53 6.23 5.27 7.50
C GLY A 53 6.56 4.52 6.22
N LEU A 54 5.76 3.50 5.87
CA LEU A 54 5.99 2.69 4.68
C LEU A 54 5.28 3.24 3.45
N ILE A 55 4.20 3.97 3.66
CA ILE A 55 3.46 4.64 2.59
C ILE A 55 3.10 6.04 3.05
N ALA A 56 2.71 6.90 2.11
CA ALA A 56 2.36 8.29 2.41
C ALA A 56 1.20 8.74 1.53
N SER A 57 0.49 9.78 2.00
CA SER A 57 -0.57 10.44 1.23
C SER A 57 -0.01 11.64 0.51
N PRO A 58 -0.03 11.69 -0.83
CA PRO A 58 0.34 12.92 -1.53
C PRO A 58 -0.74 13.97 -1.35
N HIS A 59 -0.36 15.25 -1.46
CA HIS A 59 -1.24 16.38 -1.18
C HIS A 59 -2.50 16.42 -2.03
N THR A 60 -2.42 15.98 -3.26
CA THR A 60 -3.45 16.23 -4.25
C THR A 60 -4.24 14.99 -4.63
N SER A 61 -4.06 13.89 -3.92
CA SER A 61 -4.68 12.63 -4.31
C SER A 61 -5.22 11.88 -3.12
N ALA A 62 -6.31 11.14 -3.34
CA ALA A 62 -6.87 10.24 -2.35
C ALA A 62 -6.06 8.94 -2.23
N GLY A 63 -5.15 8.67 -3.19
CA GLY A 63 -4.36 7.46 -3.18
C GLY A 63 -3.14 7.54 -2.26
N ARG A 64 -2.34 6.50 -2.29
CA ARG A 64 -1.12 6.40 -1.48
C ARG A 64 0.07 6.09 -2.36
N VAL A 65 1.25 6.53 -1.93
CA VAL A 65 2.51 6.23 -2.62
C VAL A 65 3.46 5.57 -1.63
N PRO A 66 4.38 4.71 -2.10
CA PRO A 66 5.37 4.12 -1.19
C PRO A 66 6.43 5.16 -0.82
N THR A 67 6.95 5.02 0.42
CA THR A 67 8.09 5.82 0.87
C THR A 67 9.38 5.06 0.56
N ALA A 68 10.52 5.71 0.79
CA ALA A 68 11.82 5.04 0.65
C ALA A 68 11.89 3.81 1.54
N ARG A 69 11.34 3.91 2.77
CA ARG A 69 11.29 2.78 3.70
C ARG A 69 10.42 1.65 3.15
N GLY A 70 9.29 2.00 2.52
CA GLY A 70 8.42 1.01 1.90
C GLY A 70 9.10 0.26 0.78
N TYR A 71 9.82 0.96 -0.08
CA TYR A 71 10.60 0.34 -1.15
C TYR A 71 11.65 -0.61 -0.59
N ARG A 72 12.35 -0.18 0.45
CA ARG A 72 13.40 -1.00 1.06
C ARG A 72 12.82 -2.30 1.60
N LEU A 73 11.70 -2.22 2.31
CA LEU A 73 11.05 -3.42 2.83
C LEU A 73 10.61 -4.34 1.70
N PHE A 74 10.06 -3.76 0.63
CA PHE A 74 9.62 -4.52 -0.55
C PHE A 74 10.80 -5.28 -1.18
N VAL A 75 11.95 -4.63 -1.34
CA VAL A 75 13.13 -5.24 -1.94
C VAL A 75 13.68 -6.35 -1.05
N ASP A 76 13.64 -6.15 0.26
CA ASP A 76 14.17 -7.12 1.23
C ASP A 76 13.26 -8.32 1.46
N THR A 77 12.04 -8.27 0.96
CA THR A 77 11.07 -9.37 1.13
C THR A 77 11.12 -10.39 -0.04
#